data_3ac07c6459eee15cb55f9fa57c30442b
#
_entry.id   3ac07c6459eee15cb55f9fa57c30442b
#
_cell.length_a   1.000
_cell.length_b   1.000
_cell.length_c   1.000
_cell.angle_alpha   90.00
_cell.angle_beta   90.00
_cell.angle_gamma   90.00
#
_symmetry.space_group_name_H-M   'P 1'
#
loop_
_entity.id
_entity.type
_entity.pdbx_description
1 polymer ?
#
loop_
_entity_poly.entity_id
_entity_poly.type
_entity_poly.pdbx_seq_one_letter_code
_entity_poly.pdbx_strand_id
1 'polypeptide(L)'
;MAFLHNFNEQSRQIIKAIVLMAKELGIHTLAEGAETKAHVDFLKDVGCEKIQGYYFGRPMTYEDLSVFCKHYEHGLETRREEPVYDKAGLVNVVTDLPTAIFHYDGTQAGVLWANLAFRKILRWSLPGYNGHDLPLWIQDFSFRQRLQPCLDELLVSGQNQVMTYVERDHYLQLHLE
;
A
#
# COMPACT_ATOMS: atom_id res chain seq x y z
N MET A 1 14.09 -8.95 19.93
CA MET A 1 12.93 -8.48 20.72
C MET A 1 11.66 -8.88 19.96
N ALA A 2 10.89 -9.83 20.50
CA ALA A 2 9.90 -10.54 19.69
C ALA A 2 8.49 -9.99 19.93
N PHE A 3 8.21 -8.75 19.47
CA PHE A 3 6.86 -8.18 19.57
C PHE A 3 5.81 -8.96 18.78
N LEU A 4 6.22 -9.61 17.70
CA LEU A 4 5.31 -10.42 16.88
C LEU A 4 5.01 -11.78 17.52
N HIS A 5 5.86 -12.32 18.39
CA HIS A 5 5.55 -13.55 19.14
C HIS A 5 4.45 -13.35 20.19
N ASN A 6 4.32 -12.18 20.75
CA ASN A 6 3.24 -11.78 21.67
C ASN A 6 2.31 -10.79 20.97
N PHE A 7 1.62 -11.23 19.92
CA PHE A 7 0.81 -10.39 19.06
C PHE A 7 -0.54 -10.01 19.72
N ASN A 8 -0.45 -9.33 20.86
CA ASN A 8 -1.57 -8.76 21.59
C ASN A 8 -1.78 -7.27 21.25
N GLU A 9 -2.82 -6.67 21.80
CA GLU A 9 -3.19 -5.28 21.52
C GLU A 9 -2.08 -4.28 21.90
N GLN A 10 -1.40 -4.50 23.04
CA GLN A 10 -0.31 -3.63 23.48
C GLN A 10 0.88 -3.68 22.50
N SER A 11 1.26 -4.90 22.04
CA SER A 11 2.33 -5.07 21.07
C SER A 11 1.98 -4.38 19.74
N ARG A 12 0.73 -4.46 19.30
CA ARG A 12 0.24 -3.77 18.09
C ARG A 12 0.36 -2.26 18.23
N GLN A 13 -0.05 -1.70 19.36
CA GLN A 13 0.05 -0.25 19.61
C GLN A 13 1.50 0.22 19.62
N ILE A 14 2.41 -0.56 20.22
CA ILE A 14 3.84 -0.24 20.24
C ILE A 14 4.41 -0.26 18.82
N ILE A 15 4.12 -1.30 18.02
CA ILE A 15 4.58 -1.40 16.63
C ILE A 15 4.05 -0.23 15.81
N LYS A 16 2.75 0.10 15.93
CA LYS A 16 2.15 1.24 15.25
C LYS A 16 2.87 2.54 15.60
N ALA A 17 3.15 2.78 16.89
CA ALA A 17 3.87 3.97 17.34
C ALA A 17 5.30 4.06 16.81
N ILE A 18 6.02 2.92 16.75
CA ILE A 18 7.38 2.85 16.20
C ILE A 18 7.37 3.17 14.71
N VAL A 19 6.46 2.56 13.94
CA VAL A 19 6.34 2.81 12.49
C VAL A 19 6.00 4.27 12.23
N LEU A 20 5.05 4.85 12.97
CA LEU A 20 4.69 6.26 12.87
C LEU A 20 5.89 7.17 13.14
N MET A 21 6.60 6.95 14.24
CA MET A 21 7.79 7.73 14.61
C MET A 21 8.89 7.61 13.55
N ALA A 22 9.11 6.43 13.00
CA ALA A 22 10.10 6.21 11.95
C ALA A 22 9.76 7.04 10.69
N LYS A 23 8.49 7.04 10.27
CA LYS A 23 8.03 7.83 9.11
C LYS A 23 8.18 9.34 9.33
N GLU A 24 7.82 9.84 10.51
CA GLU A 24 8.01 11.27 10.87
C GLU A 24 9.50 11.68 10.84
N LEU A 25 10.40 10.75 11.10
CA LEU A 25 11.84 10.97 11.07
C LEU A 25 12.48 10.67 9.70
N GLY A 26 11.70 10.24 8.70
CA GLY A 26 12.20 9.81 7.39
C GLY A 26 13.06 8.54 7.46
N ILE A 27 12.77 7.64 8.41
CA ILE A 27 13.51 6.39 8.63
C ILE A 27 12.72 5.22 8.05
N HIS A 28 13.38 4.42 7.22
CA HIS A 28 12.81 3.21 6.68
C HIS A 28 12.56 2.13 7.73
N THR A 29 11.50 1.36 7.56
CA THR A 29 11.08 0.33 8.50
C THR A 29 11.17 -1.07 7.91
N LEU A 30 11.70 -2.00 8.69
CA LEU A 30 11.72 -3.42 8.40
C LEU A 30 11.17 -4.20 9.60
N ALA A 31 10.14 -5.00 9.40
CA ALA A 31 9.63 -5.93 10.40
C ALA A 31 10.13 -7.35 10.11
N GLU A 32 10.70 -7.97 11.14
CA GLU A 32 11.19 -9.34 11.10
C GLU A 32 10.30 -10.29 11.91
N GLY A 33 10.24 -11.57 11.52
CA GLY A 33 9.52 -12.60 12.25
C GLY A 33 8.02 -12.63 11.97
N ALA A 34 7.58 -12.18 10.80
CA ALA A 34 6.21 -12.37 10.35
C ALA A 34 5.95 -13.83 9.99
N GLU A 35 5.15 -14.53 10.80
CA GLU A 35 4.89 -15.98 10.65
C GLU A 35 3.47 -16.27 10.19
N THR A 36 2.55 -15.31 10.34
CA THR A 36 1.14 -15.50 10.03
C THR A 36 0.62 -14.41 9.11
N LYS A 37 -0.46 -14.73 8.39
CA LYS A 37 -1.19 -13.72 7.58
C LYS A 37 -1.63 -12.52 8.42
N ALA A 38 -2.05 -12.74 9.66
CA ALA A 38 -2.47 -11.68 10.58
C ALA A 38 -1.33 -10.72 10.91
N HIS A 39 -0.09 -11.21 11.06
CA HIS A 39 1.10 -10.36 11.22
C HIS A 39 1.33 -9.49 9.99
N VAL A 40 1.28 -10.10 8.80
CA VAL A 40 1.50 -9.39 7.52
C VAL A 40 0.41 -8.34 7.27
N ASP A 41 -0.86 -8.72 7.44
CA ASP A 41 -1.98 -7.80 7.23
C ASP A 41 -1.86 -6.58 8.16
N PHE A 42 -1.57 -6.80 9.44
CA PHE A 42 -1.38 -5.71 10.40
C PHE A 42 -0.19 -4.82 10.04
N LEU A 43 0.96 -5.40 9.70
CA LEU A 43 2.16 -4.63 9.34
C LEU A 43 1.93 -3.80 8.07
N LYS A 44 1.21 -4.35 7.09
CA LYS A 44 0.78 -3.61 5.91
C LYS A 44 -0.17 -2.46 6.28
N ASP A 45 -1.13 -2.72 7.16
CA ASP A 45 -2.12 -1.70 7.58
C ASP A 45 -1.49 -0.53 8.33
N VAL A 46 -0.44 -0.76 9.11
CA VAL A 46 0.31 0.31 9.78
C VAL A 46 1.39 0.94 8.90
N GLY A 47 1.53 0.48 7.65
CA GLY A 47 2.45 1.05 6.68
C GLY A 47 3.92 0.68 6.90
N CYS A 48 4.20 -0.48 7.51
CA CYS A 48 5.55 -1.01 7.55
C CYS A 48 6.02 -1.34 6.13
N GLU A 49 7.19 -0.84 5.74
CA GLU A 49 7.67 -0.91 4.36
C GLU A 49 8.11 -2.31 3.95
N LYS A 50 9.00 -2.88 4.73
CA LYS A 50 9.60 -4.18 4.44
C LYS A 50 9.21 -5.17 5.52
N ILE A 51 8.77 -6.35 5.11
CA ILE A 51 8.31 -7.39 6.01
C ILE A 51 9.02 -8.69 5.64
N GLN A 52 9.65 -9.30 6.62
CA GLN A 52 10.33 -10.60 6.43
C GLN A 52 9.89 -11.58 7.51
N GLY A 53 9.86 -12.86 7.15
CA GLY A 53 9.53 -13.94 8.09
C GLY A 53 9.09 -15.21 7.40
N TYR A 54 8.83 -16.24 8.19
CA TYR A 54 8.49 -17.58 7.71
C TYR A 54 7.15 -17.65 6.95
N TYR A 55 6.31 -16.61 7.08
CA TYR A 55 5.11 -16.49 6.25
C TYR A 55 5.44 -16.44 4.75
N PHE A 56 6.53 -15.80 4.37
CA PHE A 56 6.97 -15.68 2.98
C PHE A 56 7.85 -16.85 2.54
N GLY A 57 8.68 -17.35 3.45
CA GLY A 57 9.57 -18.46 3.18
C GLY A 57 10.56 -18.68 4.32
N ARG A 58 11.01 -19.92 4.48
CA ARG A 58 12.10 -20.25 5.40
C ARG A 58 13.43 -19.99 4.72
N PRO A 59 14.53 -19.81 5.48
CA PRO A 59 15.86 -19.77 4.90
C PRO A 59 16.08 -20.96 3.96
N MET A 60 16.55 -20.70 2.76
CA MET A 60 16.76 -21.70 1.70
C MET A 60 18.04 -21.40 0.93
N THR A 61 18.50 -22.34 0.12
CA THR A 61 19.67 -22.16 -0.73
C THR A 61 19.39 -21.12 -1.83
N TYR A 62 20.43 -20.59 -2.46
CA TYR A 62 20.26 -19.65 -3.58
C TYR A 62 19.52 -20.30 -4.76
N GLU A 63 19.82 -21.57 -5.02
CA GLU A 63 19.17 -22.34 -6.08
C GLU A 63 17.66 -22.47 -5.84
N ASP A 64 17.27 -22.84 -4.60
CA ASP A 64 15.87 -22.97 -4.21
C ASP A 64 15.16 -21.61 -4.24
N LEU A 65 15.81 -20.53 -3.78
CA LEU A 65 15.27 -19.18 -3.83
C LEU A 65 15.02 -18.75 -5.28
N SER A 66 15.94 -19.05 -6.19
CA SER A 66 15.78 -18.71 -7.60
C SER A 66 14.57 -19.39 -8.24
N VAL A 67 14.28 -20.64 -7.86
CA VAL A 67 13.09 -21.37 -8.29
C VAL A 67 11.83 -20.78 -7.62
N PHE A 68 11.89 -20.53 -6.33
CA PHE A 68 10.79 -19.96 -5.55
C PHE A 68 10.33 -18.60 -6.13
N CYS A 69 11.28 -17.69 -6.38
CA CYS A 69 10.98 -16.37 -6.93
C CYS A 69 10.33 -16.41 -8.31
N LYS A 70 10.67 -17.40 -9.15
CA LYS A 70 10.05 -17.57 -10.48
C LYS A 70 8.57 -17.97 -10.41
N HIS A 71 8.16 -18.59 -9.32
CA HIS A 71 6.78 -19.04 -9.10
C HIS A 71 5.98 -18.09 -8.19
N TYR A 72 6.61 -17.00 -7.71
CA TYR A 72 5.94 -16.06 -6.84
C TYR A 72 5.06 -15.11 -7.66
N GLU A 73 3.75 -15.14 -7.39
CA GLU A 73 2.74 -14.40 -8.17
C GLU A 73 2.96 -12.88 -8.21
N HIS A 74 3.67 -12.33 -7.22
CA HIS A 74 3.89 -10.89 -7.09
C HIS A 74 5.19 -10.40 -7.74
N GLY A 75 5.98 -11.31 -8.34
CA GLY A 75 7.21 -10.96 -9.02
C GLY A 75 8.35 -10.51 -8.09
N LEU A 76 9.39 -10.01 -8.71
CA LEU A 76 10.54 -9.41 -8.04
C LEU A 76 10.58 -7.92 -8.36
N GLU A 77 10.86 -7.11 -7.35
CA GLU A 77 11.10 -5.68 -7.52
C GLU A 77 12.26 -5.45 -8.48
N THR A 78 12.07 -4.56 -9.43
CA THR A 78 13.11 -4.17 -10.38
C THR A 78 13.87 -2.95 -9.87
N ARG A 79 15.11 -2.73 -10.36
CA ARG A 79 15.89 -1.52 -10.05
C ARG A 79 15.19 -0.20 -10.41
N ARG A 80 14.21 -0.23 -11.30
CA ARG A 80 13.41 0.95 -11.66
C ARG A 80 12.31 1.24 -10.66
N GLU A 81 11.79 0.20 -10.03
CA GLU A 81 10.70 0.29 -9.04
C GLU A 81 11.22 0.63 -7.64
N GLU A 82 12.47 0.20 -7.31
CA GLU A 82 13.08 0.44 -6.00
C GLU A 82 12.94 1.90 -5.50
N PRO A 83 13.27 2.96 -6.29
CA PRO A 83 13.13 4.34 -5.81
C PRO A 83 11.67 4.76 -5.57
N VAL A 84 10.72 4.14 -6.26
CA VAL A 84 9.28 4.40 -6.11
C VAL A 84 8.79 3.80 -4.80
N TYR A 85 9.17 2.54 -4.53
CA TYR A 85 8.80 1.85 -3.29
C TYR A 85 9.48 2.49 -2.07
N ASP A 86 10.73 2.90 -2.18
CA ASP A 86 11.44 3.61 -1.10
C ASP A 86 10.75 4.93 -0.73
N LYS A 87 10.34 5.74 -1.72
CA LYS A 87 9.57 6.96 -1.46
C LYS A 87 8.20 6.67 -0.88
N ALA A 88 7.47 5.71 -1.44
CA ALA A 88 6.16 5.30 -0.96
C ALA A 88 6.23 4.80 0.50
N GLY A 89 7.31 4.10 0.83
CA GLY A 89 7.57 3.60 2.18
C GLY A 89 7.67 4.68 3.25
N LEU A 90 8.16 5.87 2.91
CA LEU A 90 8.29 7.00 3.85
C LEU A 90 6.99 7.78 4.04
N VAL A 91 5.97 7.58 3.18
CA VAL A 91 4.69 8.30 3.33
C VAL A 91 4.00 7.88 4.63
N ASN A 92 3.59 8.87 5.41
CA ASN A 92 2.80 8.59 6.63
C ASN A 92 1.37 8.21 6.25
N VAL A 93 1.09 6.92 6.38
CA VAL A 93 -0.22 6.33 6.07
C VAL A 93 -0.96 5.84 7.32
N VAL A 94 -0.45 6.19 8.51
CA VAL A 94 -1.03 5.79 9.79
C VAL A 94 -2.23 6.66 10.10
N THR A 95 -3.35 6.37 9.45
CA THR A 95 -4.61 7.12 9.57
C THR A 95 -5.80 6.17 9.56
N ASP A 96 -6.90 6.57 10.20
CA ASP A 96 -8.18 5.87 10.13
C ASP A 96 -9.00 6.30 8.90
N LEU A 97 -8.56 7.32 8.18
CA LEU A 97 -9.17 7.74 6.92
C LEU A 97 -8.85 6.75 5.80
N PRO A 98 -9.76 6.53 4.86
CA PRO A 98 -9.47 5.74 3.65
C PRO A 98 -8.30 6.34 2.88
N THR A 99 -7.19 5.62 2.84
CA THR A 99 -5.94 6.11 2.23
C THR A 99 -5.32 5.04 1.36
N ALA A 100 -4.81 5.44 0.20
CA ALA A 100 -4.03 4.60 -0.69
C ALA A 100 -2.89 5.39 -1.32
N ILE A 101 -1.81 4.69 -1.67
CA ILE A 101 -0.70 5.22 -2.43
C ILE A 101 -0.77 4.63 -3.84
N PHE A 102 -0.71 5.49 -4.83
CA PHE A 102 -0.71 5.11 -6.24
C PHE A 102 0.62 5.51 -6.86
N HIS A 103 1.14 4.64 -7.71
CA HIS A 103 2.14 5.02 -8.69
C HIS A 103 1.44 5.46 -9.99
N TYR A 104 1.85 6.60 -10.52
CA TYR A 104 1.33 7.12 -11.78
C TYR A 104 2.50 7.48 -12.69
N ASP A 105 2.51 6.93 -13.91
CA ASP A 105 3.59 7.11 -14.91
C ASP A 105 3.23 8.11 -16.03
N GLY A 106 2.13 8.84 -15.88
CA GLY A 106 1.58 9.73 -16.91
C GLY A 106 0.53 9.05 -17.81
N THR A 107 0.44 7.73 -17.79
CA THR A 107 -0.51 6.96 -18.62
C THR A 107 -1.31 5.94 -17.82
N GLN A 108 -0.68 5.31 -16.86
CA GLN A 108 -1.26 4.26 -16.04
C GLN A 108 -1.05 4.55 -14.55
N ALA A 109 -2.06 4.20 -13.74
CA ALA A 109 -1.98 4.26 -12.30
C ALA A 109 -2.04 2.85 -11.71
N GLY A 110 -1.11 2.54 -10.80
CA GLY A 110 -1.06 1.30 -10.04
C GLY A 110 -1.19 1.57 -8.54
N VAL A 111 -1.93 0.72 -7.82
CA VAL A 111 -2.00 0.79 -6.35
C VAL A 111 -0.74 0.17 -5.77
N LEU A 112 0.06 0.95 -5.06
CA LEU A 112 1.22 0.45 -4.31
C LEU A 112 0.82 -0.03 -2.93
N TRP A 113 -0.06 0.72 -2.27
CA TRP A 113 -0.52 0.43 -0.93
C TRP A 113 -1.92 0.99 -0.69
N ALA A 114 -2.70 0.35 0.17
CA ALA A 114 -4.00 0.83 0.62
C ALA A 114 -4.30 0.31 2.03
N ASN A 115 -4.81 1.17 2.90
CA ASN A 115 -5.21 0.74 4.24
C ASN A 115 -6.55 -0.02 4.23
N LEU A 116 -6.89 -0.62 5.37
CA LEU A 116 -8.12 -1.40 5.51
C LEU A 116 -9.38 -0.56 5.24
N ALA A 117 -9.38 0.72 5.65
CA ALA A 117 -10.50 1.62 5.43
C ALA A 117 -10.74 1.87 3.93
N PHE A 118 -9.69 2.11 3.16
CA PHE A 118 -9.77 2.26 1.71
C PHE A 118 -10.25 0.97 1.03
N ARG A 119 -9.69 -0.18 1.43
CA ARG A 119 -10.13 -1.49 0.91
C ARG A 119 -11.59 -1.83 1.21
N LYS A 120 -12.13 -1.37 2.35
CA LYS A 120 -13.56 -1.52 2.66
C LYS A 120 -14.44 -0.70 1.71
N ILE A 121 -14.04 0.54 1.38
CA ILE A 121 -14.74 1.36 0.37
C ILE A 121 -14.71 0.66 -0.98
N LEU A 122 -13.57 0.17 -1.41
CA LEU A 122 -13.45 -0.56 -2.68
C LEU A 122 -14.35 -1.80 -2.75
N ARG A 123 -14.37 -2.62 -1.70
CA ARG A 123 -15.25 -3.80 -1.64
C ARG A 123 -16.73 -3.44 -1.73
N TRP A 124 -17.07 -2.31 -1.16
CA TRP A 124 -18.43 -1.81 -1.18
C TRP A 124 -18.82 -1.22 -2.55
N SER A 125 -17.91 -0.48 -3.18
CA SER A 125 -18.09 0.06 -4.54
C SER A 125 -18.01 -1.02 -5.62
N LEU A 126 -17.21 -2.06 -5.38
CA LEU A 126 -16.87 -3.11 -6.35
C LEU A 126 -17.04 -4.51 -5.75
N PRO A 127 -18.25 -5.06 -5.72
CA PRO A 127 -18.46 -6.45 -5.30
C PRO A 127 -17.60 -7.40 -6.12
N GLY A 128 -16.80 -8.23 -5.45
CA GLY A 128 -15.87 -9.17 -6.10
C GLY A 128 -14.43 -8.67 -6.26
N TYR A 129 -14.12 -7.44 -5.80
CA TYR A 129 -12.75 -6.96 -5.77
C TYR A 129 -11.86 -7.82 -4.86
N ASN A 130 -10.82 -8.41 -5.43
CA ASN A 130 -9.91 -9.34 -4.75
C ASN A 130 -8.78 -8.66 -3.95
N GLY A 131 -8.63 -7.35 -4.08
CA GLY A 131 -7.60 -6.56 -3.39
C GLY A 131 -6.27 -6.46 -4.12
N HIS A 132 -6.13 -7.07 -5.30
CA HIS A 132 -4.87 -7.12 -6.04
C HIS A 132 -4.88 -6.29 -7.34
N ASP A 133 -6.03 -6.23 -8.02
CA ASP A 133 -6.13 -5.52 -9.28
C ASP A 133 -6.59 -4.08 -9.07
N LEU A 134 -6.29 -3.22 -10.04
CA LEU A 134 -6.83 -1.87 -10.08
C LEU A 134 -8.36 -1.92 -10.07
N PRO A 135 -9.02 -1.11 -9.23
CA PRO A 135 -10.45 -1.01 -9.24
C PRO A 135 -10.99 -0.69 -10.63
N LEU A 136 -12.10 -1.32 -11.02
CA LEU A 136 -12.74 -1.10 -12.33
C LEU A 136 -13.06 0.38 -12.60
N TRP A 137 -13.36 1.16 -11.56
CA TRP A 137 -13.63 2.60 -11.70
C TRP A 137 -12.39 3.41 -12.09
N ILE A 138 -11.15 2.97 -11.72
CA ILE A 138 -9.90 3.56 -12.25
C ILE A 138 -9.72 3.21 -13.72
N GLN A 139 -10.29 2.08 -14.15
CA GLN A 139 -10.33 1.69 -15.56
C GLN A 139 -11.50 2.35 -16.31
N ASP A 140 -12.49 2.88 -15.60
CA ASP A 140 -13.60 3.61 -16.18
C ASP A 140 -13.11 4.87 -16.88
N PHE A 141 -13.50 5.03 -18.13
CA PHE A 141 -13.07 6.15 -18.98
C PHE A 141 -13.52 7.50 -18.42
N SER A 142 -14.73 7.57 -17.89
CA SER A 142 -15.30 8.83 -17.36
C SER A 142 -14.59 9.28 -16.07
N PHE A 143 -14.22 8.34 -15.22
CA PHE A 143 -13.42 8.60 -14.03
C PHE A 143 -12.01 9.05 -14.40
N ARG A 144 -11.36 8.35 -15.34
CA ARG A 144 -10.01 8.70 -15.82
C ARG A 144 -9.98 10.09 -16.44
N GLN A 145 -10.97 10.47 -17.24
CA GLN A 145 -11.06 11.82 -17.80
C GLN A 145 -11.09 12.93 -16.75
N ARG A 146 -11.66 12.66 -15.57
CA ARG A 146 -11.70 13.62 -14.46
C ARG A 146 -10.44 13.58 -13.62
N LEU A 147 -9.88 12.40 -13.40
CA LEU A 147 -8.67 12.19 -12.60
C LEU A 147 -7.43 12.73 -13.31
N GLN A 148 -7.30 12.50 -14.62
CA GLN A 148 -6.12 12.87 -15.39
C GLN A 148 -5.74 14.35 -15.25
N PRO A 149 -6.63 15.34 -15.44
CA PRO A 149 -6.27 16.75 -15.28
C PRO A 149 -5.80 17.09 -13.86
N CYS A 150 -6.37 16.46 -12.83
CA CYS A 150 -5.95 16.67 -11.45
C CYS A 150 -4.54 16.11 -11.20
N LEU A 151 -4.22 14.95 -11.77
CA LEU A 151 -2.88 14.38 -11.67
C LEU A 151 -1.84 15.20 -12.45
N ASP A 152 -2.20 15.65 -13.65
CA ASP A 152 -1.31 16.49 -14.47
C ASP A 152 -1.03 17.83 -13.76
N GLU A 153 -2.04 18.47 -13.18
CA GLU A 153 -1.88 19.70 -12.39
C GLU A 153 -1.03 19.47 -11.13
N LEU A 154 -1.27 18.38 -10.42
CA LEU A 154 -0.46 18.01 -9.26
C LEU A 154 1.01 17.85 -9.63
N LEU A 155 1.31 17.17 -10.74
CA LEU A 155 2.68 16.95 -11.21
C LEU A 155 3.37 18.26 -11.64
N VAL A 156 2.62 19.20 -12.22
CA VAL A 156 3.17 20.47 -12.71
C VAL A 156 3.33 21.47 -11.57
N SER A 157 2.30 21.64 -10.74
CA SER A 157 2.29 22.67 -9.69
C SER A 157 2.85 22.22 -8.35
N GLY A 158 2.86 20.91 -8.08
CA GLY A 158 3.15 20.35 -6.76
C GLY A 158 2.09 20.71 -5.71
N GLN A 159 0.92 21.23 -6.12
CA GLN A 159 -0.15 21.62 -5.21
C GLN A 159 -1.20 20.53 -5.13
N ASN A 160 -1.63 20.24 -3.90
CA ASN A 160 -2.67 19.26 -3.62
C ASN A 160 -3.94 19.55 -4.44
N GLN A 161 -4.53 18.51 -4.99
CA GLN A 161 -5.74 18.58 -5.78
C GLN A 161 -6.89 17.87 -5.07
N VAL A 162 -8.11 18.33 -5.32
CA VAL A 162 -9.31 17.69 -4.77
C VAL A 162 -10.29 17.41 -5.89
N MET A 163 -10.68 16.15 -6.01
CA MET A 163 -11.67 15.71 -6.98
C MET A 163 -12.89 15.11 -6.27
N THR A 164 -14.07 15.50 -6.69
CA THR A 164 -15.33 14.88 -6.22
C THR A 164 -15.85 13.91 -7.27
N TYR A 165 -16.17 12.72 -6.84
CA TYR A 165 -16.73 11.66 -7.67
C TYR A 165 -17.98 11.07 -7.02
N VAL A 166 -18.97 10.72 -7.84
CA VAL A 166 -20.21 10.10 -7.38
C VAL A 166 -20.23 8.65 -7.87
N GLU A 167 -20.28 7.72 -6.95
CA GLU A 167 -20.41 6.29 -7.22
C GLU A 167 -21.61 5.72 -6.47
N ARG A 168 -22.58 5.15 -7.19
CA ARG A 168 -23.76 4.48 -6.60
C ARG A 168 -24.41 5.28 -5.47
N ASP A 169 -24.78 6.53 -5.73
CA ASP A 169 -25.42 7.47 -4.78
C ASP A 169 -24.54 7.90 -3.59
N HIS A 170 -23.25 7.63 -3.65
CA HIS A 170 -22.29 8.10 -2.65
C HIS A 170 -21.32 9.11 -3.24
N TYR A 171 -21.06 10.15 -2.45
CA TYR A 171 -20.07 11.16 -2.79
C TYR A 171 -18.72 10.72 -2.24
N LEU A 172 -17.75 10.59 -3.12
CA LEU A 172 -16.36 10.36 -2.78
C LEU A 172 -15.57 11.63 -3.06
N GLN A 173 -14.83 12.10 -2.10
CA GLN A 173 -13.88 13.18 -2.26
C GLN A 173 -12.47 12.59 -2.21
N LEU A 174 -11.73 12.77 -3.30
CA LEU A 174 -10.34 12.32 -3.43
C LEU A 174 -9.43 13.51 -3.20
N HIS A 175 -8.57 13.41 -2.23
CA HIS A 175 -7.47 14.34 -1.98
C HIS A 175 -6.21 13.72 -2.59
N LEU A 176 -5.57 14.43 -3.50
CA LEU A 176 -4.37 14.03 -4.22
C LEU A 176 -3.21 14.89 -3.70
N GLU A 177 -2.19 14.25 -3.15
CA GLU A 177 -1.03 14.90 -2.53
C GLU A 177 0.27 14.38 -3.13
#